data_3fd0e575c1a7b164716465ce0413fa34
#
_entry.id   3fd0e575c1a7b164716465ce0413fa34
#
_cell.length_a   1.000
_cell.length_b   1.000
_cell.length_c   1.000
_cell.angle_alpha   90.00
_cell.angle_beta   90.00
_cell.angle_gamma   90.00
#
_symmetry.space_group_name_H-M   'P 1'
#
loop_
_entity.id
_entity.type
_entity.pdbx_description
1 polymer ?
#
loop_
_entity_poly.entity_id
_entity_poly.type
_entity_poly.pdbx_seq_one_letter_code
_entity_poly.pdbx_strand_id
1 'polypeptide(L)'
;MSLKFIRTPLSLVLAGCLVTAFSARADIVIGVAGPFTGPNATYGDQYWHGATQAAEDINAAGGINGEKIKLVQGDDACEPKQAVAVANRLVDQDKVNAVVGHFCSSSTMPASEVYSDAGIIAITPGSTNPLITERGMSDMFRMCGRDDQQGQVASDFIIDKLKAKRVVIIHDKDTYGQGLADATKAALAKRGVQDVMLSLIHI
;
A
#
# COMPACT_ATOMS: atom_id res chain seq x y z
N MET A 1 40.85 -55.92 -63.71
CA MET A 1 40.62 -54.51 -63.40
C MET A 1 39.61 -54.53 -62.21
N SER A 2 40.09 -54.32 -60.99
CA SER A 2 39.28 -54.45 -59.82
C SER A 2 39.11 -53.09 -59.18
N LEU A 3 37.85 -52.53 -59.16
CA LEU A 3 37.53 -51.27 -58.50
C LEU A 3 37.33 -51.55 -57.04
N LYS A 4 38.18 -50.97 -56.20
CA LYS A 4 37.98 -50.90 -54.74
C LYS A 4 37.08 -49.72 -54.38
N PHE A 5 35.89 -50.01 -53.87
CA PHE A 5 34.99 -49.02 -53.24
C PHE A 5 35.53 -48.68 -51.87
N ILE A 6 35.93 -47.43 -51.70
CA ILE A 6 36.25 -46.85 -50.35
C ILE A 6 34.94 -46.43 -49.69
N ARG A 7 34.57 -47.11 -48.60
CA ARG A 7 33.49 -46.71 -47.75
C ARG A 7 34.02 -45.73 -46.70
N THR A 8 33.70 -44.50 -46.82
CA THR A 8 33.89 -43.51 -45.76
C THR A 8 32.74 -43.61 -44.74
N PRO A 9 33.00 -43.71 -43.42
CA PRO A 9 31.95 -43.66 -42.42
C PRO A 9 31.53 -42.20 -42.24
N LEU A 10 30.27 -41.92 -42.50
CA LEU A 10 29.63 -40.64 -42.22
C LEU A 10 29.39 -40.54 -40.69
N SER A 11 30.36 -39.91 -40.01
CA SER A 11 30.20 -39.62 -38.57
C SER A 11 29.17 -38.51 -38.40
N LEU A 12 27.97 -38.89 -37.95
CA LEU A 12 26.90 -37.97 -37.60
C LEU A 12 27.26 -37.30 -36.27
N VAL A 13 27.84 -36.10 -36.31
CA VAL A 13 28.02 -35.26 -35.12
C VAL A 13 26.69 -34.63 -34.80
N LEU A 14 25.95 -35.27 -33.88
CA LEU A 14 24.74 -34.71 -33.30
C LEU A 14 25.16 -33.66 -32.25
N ALA A 15 25.40 -32.42 -32.69
CA ALA A 15 25.60 -31.29 -31.79
C ALA A 15 24.28 -31.02 -31.08
N GLY A 16 24.16 -31.54 -29.85
CA GLY A 16 23.05 -31.21 -28.97
C GLY A 16 23.09 -29.74 -28.59
N CYS A 17 22.33 -28.90 -29.26
CA CYS A 17 22.00 -27.58 -28.76
C CYS A 17 21.13 -27.75 -27.50
N LEU A 18 21.76 -27.72 -26.31
CA LEU A 18 21.05 -27.45 -25.05
C LEU A 18 20.53 -26.00 -25.15
N VAL A 19 19.34 -25.83 -25.70
CA VAL A 19 18.57 -24.61 -25.56
C VAL A 19 18.12 -24.61 -24.11
N THR A 20 18.91 -23.97 -23.24
CA THR A 20 18.41 -23.56 -21.92
C THR A 20 17.28 -22.60 -22.19
N ALA A 21 16.05 -23.11 -22.14
CA ALA A 21 14.85 -22.27 -22.12
C ALA A 21 14.95 -21.44 -20.85
N PHE A 22 15.48 -20.22 -20.97
CA PHE A 22 15.21 -19.18 -19.98
C PHE A 22 13.70 -18.98 -20.04
N SER A 23 12.99 -19.62 -19.12
CA SER A 23 11.61 -19.26 -18.86
C SER A 23 11.63 -17.79 -18.49
N ALA A 24 11.15 -16.93 -19.37
CA ALA A 24 10.90 -15.55 -19.04
C ALA A 24 9.87 -15.58 -17.90
N ARG A 25 10.35 -15.42 -16.68
CA ARG A 25 9.48 -15.31 -15.51
C ARG A 25 8.82 -13.94 -15.58
N ALA A 26 7.54 -13.91 -15.31
CA ALA A 26 6.81 -12.65 -15.27
C ALA A 26 7.33 -11.79 -14.12
N ASP A 27 7.44 -10.48 -14.34
CA ASP A 27 7.78 -9.55 -13.26
C ASP A 27 6.70 -9.57 -12.17
N ILE A 28 7.12 -9.36 -10.92
CA ILE A 28 6.20 -9.12 -9.82
C ILE A 28 5.81 -7.65 -9.87
N VAL A 29 4.56 -7.36 -10.19
CA VAL A 29 4.06 -5.99 -10.31
C VAL A 29 3.50 -5.53 -8.98
N ILE A 30 4.06 -4.45 -8.42
CA ILE A 30 3.59 -3.83 -7.17
C ILE A 30 3.00 -2.46 -7.49
N GLY A 31 1.73 -2.26 -7.13
CA GLY A 31 1.11 -0.95 -7.18
C GLY A 31 1.59 -0.07 -6.01
N VAL A 32 1.95 1.18 -6.30
CA VAL A 32 2.22 2.19 -5.28
C VAL A 32 1.16 3.26 -5.42
N ALA A 33 0.18 3.26 -4.52
CA ALA A 33 -0.98 4.12 -4.59
C ALA A 33 -0.99 5.17 -3.47
N GLY A 34 -1.27 6.42 -3.82
CA GLY A 34 -1.31 7.53 -2.87
C GLY A 34 -1.49 8.87 -3.56
N PRO A 35 -1.41 9.98 -2.82
CA PRO A 35 -1.56 11.31 -3.37
C PRO A 35 -0.23 11.75 -4.02
N PHE A 36 -0.10 11.59 -5.32
CA PHE A 36 1.06 12.12 -6.07
C PHE A 36 0.80 13.53 -6.62
N THR A 37 -0.44 13.98 -6.51
CA THR A 37 -0.85 15.37 -6.78
C THR A 37 -1.65 15.94 -5.62
N GLY A 38 -1.90 17.26 -5.64
CA GLY A 38 -2.67 17.95 -4.61
C GLY A 38 -1.88 18.29 -3.34
N PRO A 39 -2.57 18.71 -2.27
CA PRO A 39 -1.92 19.22 -1.04
C PRO A 39 -1.05 18.19 -0.31
N ASN A 40 -1.31 16.90 -0.51
CA ASN A 40 -0.63 15.80 0.15
C ASN A 40 0.46 15.14 -0.73
N ALA A 41 0.82 15.73 -1.86
CA ALA A 41 1.75 15.12 -2.84
C ALA A 41 3.10 14.71 -2.25
N THR A 42 3.62 15.46 -1.27
CA THR A 42 4.88 15.13 -0.59
C THR A 42 4.87 13.74 0.06
N TYR A 43 3.71 13.27 0.52
CA TYR A 43 3.59 11.92 1.09
C TYR A 43 3.59 10.84 0.01
N GLY A 44 2.97 11.12 -1.13
CA GLY A 44 3.06 10.24 -2.31
C GLY A 44 4.49 10.07 -2.79
N ASP A 45 5.24 11.18 -2.88
CA ASP A 45 6.66 11.16 -3.23
C ASP A 45 7.49 10.32 -2.25
N GLN A 46 7.24 10.43 -0.93
CA GLN A 46 7.91 9.60 0.08
C GLN A 46 7.61 8.11 -0.13
N TYR A 47 6.37 7.75 -0.43
CA TYR A 47 5.99 6.37 -0.73
C TYR A 47 6.72 5.85 -1.95
N TRP A 48 6.74 6.64 -3.03
CA TRP A 48 7.41 6.28 -4.26
C TRP A 48 8.90 6.05 -4.06
N HIS A 49 9.57 6.97 -3.40
CA HIS A 49 11.00 6.84 -3.11
C HIS A 49 11.31 5.60 -2.25
N GLY A 50 10.53 5.37 -1.20
CA GLY A 50 10.72 4.19 -0.35
C GLY A 50 10.48 2.89 -1.08
N ALA A 51 9.40 2.80 -1.89
CA ALA A 51 9.10 1.63 -2.69
C ALA A 51 10.15 1.39 -3.79
N THR A 52 10.63 2.47 -4.44
CA THR A 52 11.67 2.39 -5.47
C THR A 52 12.96 1.85 -4.88
N GLN A 53 13.43 2.40 -3.76
CA GLN A 53 14.65 1.91 -3.11
C GLN A 53 14.52 0.44 -2.72
N ALA A 54 13.38 0.04 -2.13
CA ALA A 54 13.16 -1.36 -1.77
C ALA A 54 13.16 -2.30 -2.99
N ALA A 55 12.51 -1.87 -4.08
CA ALA A 55 12.49 -2.65 -5.32
C ALA A 55 13.88 -2.77 -5.96
N GLU A 56 14.67 -1.70 -5.95
CA GLU A 56 16.06 -1.70 -6.44
C GLU A 56 16.94 -2.66 -5.63
N ASP A 57 16.87 -2.60 -4.30
CA ASP A 57 17.66 -3.46 -3.41
C ASP A 57 17.30 -4.94 -3.61
N ILE A 58 16.01 -5.27 -3.66
CA ILE A 58 15.54 -6.64 -3.90
C ILE A 58 15.96 -7.12 -5.29
N ASN A 59 15.81 -6.27 -6.30
CA ASN A 59 16.18 -6.58 -7.67
C ASN A 59 17.69 -6.77 -7.84
N ALA A 60 18.51 -5.99 -7.15
CA ALA A 60 19.97 -6.14 -7.12
C ALA A 60 20.37 -7.46 -6.46
N ALA A 61 19.66 -7.89 -5.42
CA ALA A 61 19.86 -9.19 -4.77
C ALA A 61 19.38 -10.40 -5.59
N GLY A 62 18.84 -10.19 -6.78
CA GLY A 62 18.37 -11.26 -7.67
C GLY A 62 16.86 -11.36 -7.84
N GLY A 63 16.09 -10.50 -7.17
CA GLY A 63 14.63 -10.52 -7.18
C GLY A 63 14.04 -11.55 -6.21
N ILE A 64 12.74 -11.75 -6.30
CA ILE A 64 12.02 -12.76 -5.50
C ILE A 64 11.91 -14.04 -6.32
N ASN A 65 12.57 -15.10 -5.90
CA ASN A 65 12.66 -16.36 -6.66
C ASN A 65 13.16 -16.17 -8.12
N GLY A 66 13.97 -15.14 -8.37
CA GLY A 66 14.49 -14.82 -9.70
C GLY A 66 13.57 -13.93 -10.54
N GLU A 67 12.42 -13.52 -10.03
CA GLU A 67 11.50 -12.55 -10.65
C GLU A 67 11.82 -11.14 -10.16
N LYS A 68 11.78 -10.16 -11.06
CA LYS A 68 12.08 -8.77 -10.73
C LYS A 68 10.81 -8.03 -10.30
N ILE A 69 10.96 -7.11 -9.35
CA ILE A 69 9.89 -6.21 -8.95
C ILE A 69 9.79 -5.07 -9.95
N LYS A 70 8.58 -4.82 -10.42
CA LYS A 70 8.20 -3.65 -11.23
C LYS A 70 7.17 -2.84 -10.45
N LEU A 71 7.39 -1.54 -10.37
CA LEU A 71 6.46 -0.62 -9.70
C LEU A 71 5.53 0.06 -10.70
N VAL A 72 4.27 0.23 -10.29
CA VAL A 72 3.26 0.98 -11.02
C VAL A 72 2.65 2.02 -10.09
N GLN A 73 2.66 3.29 -10.50
CA GLN A 73 2.15 4.39 -9.70
C GLN A 73 0.65 4.59 -9.88
N GLY A 74 -0.06 4.88 -8.78
CA GLY A 74 -1.48 5.21 -8.76
C GLY A 74 -1.75 6.48 -7.98
N ASP A 75 -2.03 7.60 -8.67
CA ASP A 75 -2.37 8.86 -8.02
C ASP A 75 -3.85 8.92 -7.66
N ASP A 76 -4.12 9.02 -6.36
CA ASP A 76 -5.48 9.18 -5.82
C ASP A 76 -5.79 10.60 -5.33
N ALA A 77 -4.82 11.49 -5.28
CA ALA A 77 -4.92 12.85 -4.78
C ALA A 77 -5.63 12.99 -3.40
N CYS A 78 -5.68 11.94 -2.60
CA CYS A 78 -6.53 11.78 -1.39
C CYS A 78 -8.05 11.87 -1.66
N GLU A 79 -8.50 11.65 -2.90
CA GLU A 79 -9.90 11.69 -3.28
C GLU A 79 -10.49 10.27 -3.33
N PRO A 80 -11.53 9.95 -2.52
CA PRO A 80 -12.09 8.59 -2.42
C PRO A 80 -12.53 7.99 -3.77
N LYS A 81 -13.15 8.80 -4.63
CA LYS A 81 -13.59 8.35 -5.95
C LYS A 81 -12.42 8.02 -6.87
N GLN A 82 -11.36 8.84 -6.81
CA GLN A 82 -10.15 8.62 -7.58
C GLN A 82 -9.41 7.39 -7.07
N ALA A 83 -9.37 7.18 -5.75
CA ALA A 83 -8.78 5.99 -5.16
C ALA A 83 -9.43 4.69 -5.65
N VAL A 84 -10.77 4.65 -5.77
CA VAL A 84 -11.49 3.50 -6.35
C VAL A 84 -11.13 3.31 -7.83
N ALA A 85 -11.05 4.38 -8.61
CA ALA A 85 -10.65 4.30 -10.01
C ALA A 85 -9.21 3.78 -10.17
N VAL A 86 -8.30 4.26 -9.33
CA VAL A 86 -6.91 3.78 -9.26
C VAL A 86 -6.87 2.30 -8.89
N ALA A 87 -7.62 1.88 -7.86
CA ALA A 87 -7.66 0.49 -7.44
C ALA A 87 -8.13 -0.45 -8.56
N ASN A 88 -9.23 -0.10 -9.24
CA ASN A 88 -9.72 -0.88 -10.39
C ASN A 88 -8.67 -0.94 -11.52
N ARG A 89 -7.99 0.16 -11.85
CA ARG A 89 -6.93 0.16 -12.86
C ARG A 89 -5.77 -0.74 -12.47
N LEU A 90 -5.28 -0.65 -11.23
CA LEU A 90 -4.19 -1.48 -10.73
C LEU A 90 -4.53 -2.97 -10.80
N VAL A 91 -5.77 -3.34 -10.44
CA VAL A 91 -6.24 -4.73 -10.48
C VAL A 91 -6.47 -5.19 -11.92
N ASP A 92 -7.27 -4.44 -12.70
CA ASP A 92 -7.80 -4.91 -13.98
C ASP A 92 -6.86 -4.73 -15.16
N GLN A 93 -6.09 -3.62 -15.15
CA GLN A 93 -5.23 -3.27 -16.28
C GLN A 93 -3.76 -3.57 -15.99
N ASP A 94 -3.26 -3.11 -14.85
CA ASP A 94 -1.86 -3.26 -14.47
C ASP A 94 -1.55 -4.66 -13.89
N LYS A 95 -2.60 -5.41 -13.48
CA LYS A 95 -2.49 -6.79 -12.96
C LYS A 95 -1.48 -6.91 -11.82
N VAL A 96 -1.58 -6.00 -10.86
CA VAL A 96 -0.67 -5.98 -9.71
C VAL A 96 -0.80 -7.22 -8.82
N ASN A 97 0.30 -7.66 -8.25
CA ASN A 97 0.34 -8.78 -7.29
C ASN A 97 0.08 -8.32 -5.85
N ALA A 98 0.42 -7.07 -5.54
CA ALA A 98 0.16 -6.44 -4.25
C ALA A 98 0.17 -4.91 -4.38
N VAL A 99 -0.30 -4.21 -3.36
CA VAL A 99 -0.36 -2.75 -3.33
C VAL A 99 0.29 -2.21 -2.05
N VAL A 100 1.16 -1.21 -2.20
CA VAL A 100 1.61 -0.31 -1.13
C VAL A 100 0.79 0.97 -1.24
N GLY A 101 -0.04 1.23 -0.26
CA GLY A 101 -0.96 2.38 -0.31
C GLY A 101 -2.30 2.07 0.37
N HIS A 102 -3.26 2.95 0.38
CA HIS A 102 -3.16 4.38 0.07
C HIS A 102 -2.68 5.19 1.30
N PHE A 103 -2.53 6.51 1.16
CA PHE A 103 -2.12 7.36 2.29
C PHE A 103 -3.31 7.82 3.13
N CYS A 104 -4.28 8.50 2.52
CA CYS A 104 -5.45 9.03 3.22
C CYS A 104 -6.41 7.89 3.61
N SER A 105 -6.91 7.91 4.86
CA SER A 105 -7.88 6.91 5.31
C SER A 105 -9.16 6.91 4.47
N SER A 106 -9.60 8.09 4.01
CA SER A 106 -10.74 8.26 3.10
C SER A 106 -10.54 7.59 1.74
N SER A 107 -9.30 7.51 1.25
CA SER A 107 -8.94 6.81 0.02
C SER A 107 -8.81 5.31 0.24
N THR A 108 -8.13 4.90 1.32
CA THR A 108 -7.89 3.49 1.62
C THR A 108 -9.18 2.73 1.89
N MET A 109 -10.15 3.34 2.58
CA MET A 109 -11.41 2.68 2.93
C MET A 109 -12.13 2.07 1.71
N PRO A 110 -12.48 2.83 0.67
CA PRO A 110 -13.15 2.26 -0.50
C PRO A 110 -12.19 1.47 -1.42
N ALA A 111 -10.93 1.87 -1.55
CA ALA A 111 -9.98 1.16 -2.40
C ALA A 111 -9.68 -0.26 -1.89
N SER A 112 -9.61 -0.45 -0.57
CA SER A 112 -9.37 -1.77 0.02
C SER A 112 -10.48 -2.78 -0.25
N GLU A 113 -11.71 -2.35 -0.50
CA GLU A 113 -12.79 -3.23 -0.92
C GLU A 113 -12.50 -3.82 -2.30
N VAL A 114 -12.05 -2.98 -3.25
CA VAL A 114 -11.65 -3.43 -4.60
C VAL A 114 -10.49 -4.43 -4.53
N TYR A 115 -9.49 -4.16 -3.71
CA TYR A 115 -8.35 -5.08 -3.55
C TYR A 115 -8.77 -6.40 -2.91
N SER A 116 -9.59 -6.35 -1.86
CA SER A 116 -10.06 -7.54 -1.17
C SER A 116 -10.94 -8.42 -2.06
N ASP A 117 -11.84 -7.83 -2.82
CA ASP A 117 -12.69 -8.55 -3.80
C ASP A 117 -11.85 -9.25 -4.88
N ALA A 118 -10.70 -8.68 -5.22
CA ALA A 118 -9.75 -9.25 -6.18
C ALA A 118 -8.72 -10.20 -5.55
N GLY A 119 -8.69 -10.36 -4.22
CA GLY A 119 -7.69 -11.15 -3.50
C GLY A 119 -6.28 -10.55 -3.55
N ILE A 120 -6.17 -9.23 -3.69
CA ILE A 120 -4.90 -8.51 -3.74
C ILE A 120 -4.53 -8.00 -2.35
N ILE A 121 -3.35 -8.38 -1.88
CA ILE A 121 -2.81 -7.87 -0.61
C ILE A 121 -2.51 -6.37 -0.74
N ALA A 122 -3.00 -5.58 0.22
CA ALA A 122 -2.70 -4.17 0.31
C ALA A 122 -2.15 -3.80 1.69
N ILE A 123 -1.08 -2.99 1.70
CA ILE A 123 -0.41 -2.52 2.91
C ILE A 123 -0.37 -1.00 2.89
N THR A 124 -1.12 -0.36 3.80
CA THR A 124 -1.04 1.09 3.93
C THR A 124 0.09 1.50 4.87
N PRO A 125 0.98 2.39 4.43
CA PRO A 125 1.99 2.98 5.30
C PRO A 125 1.50 4.23 6.06
N GLY A 126 0.30 4.77 5.77
CA GLY A 126 -0.14 6.06 6.33
C GLY A 126 -1.57 6.15 6.84
N SER A 127 -2.47 5.26 6.45
CA SER A 127 -3.88 5.33 6.89
C SER A 127 -4.05 4.84 8.32
N THR A 128 -4.37 5.74 9.24
CA THR A 128 -4.37 5.49 10.68
C THR A 128 -5.73 5.09 11.26
N ASN A 129 -6.83 5.27 10.52
CA ASN A 129 -8.16 4.94 11.00
C ASN A 129 -8.25 3.44 11.36
N PRO A 130 -8.71 3.07 12.58
CA PRO A 130 -8.81 1.69 13.03
C PRO A 130 -9.60 0.77 12.09
N LEU A 131 -10.67 1.28 11.49
CA LEU A 131 -11.54 0.52 10.59
C LEU A 131 -10.83 0.03 9.32
N ILE A 132 -9.68 0.58 8.95
CA ILE A 132 -8.89 0.08 7.82
C ILE A 132 -8.63 -1.43 7.95
N THR A 133 -8.33 -1.91 9.15
CA THR A 133 -7.97 -3.31 9.43
C THR A 133 -8.98 -4.05 10.30
N GLU A 134 -10.10 -3.43 10.67
CA GLU A 134 -11.12 -4.05 11.55
C GLU A 134 -12.44 -4.40 10.84
N ARG A 135 -12.48 -4.27 9.52
CA ARG A 135 -13.66 -4.62 8.72
C ARG A 135 -13.72 -6.11 8.30
N GLY A 136 -12.79 -6.94 8.81
CA GLY A 136 -12.76 -8.37 8.54
C GLY A 136 -12.03 -8.76 7.24
N MET A 137 -11.34 -7.83 6.59
CA MET A 137 -10.50 -8.10 5.41
C MET A 137 -9.17 -8.74 5.85
N SER A 138 -8.87 -9.95 5.38
CA SER A 138 -7.66 -10.69 5.74
C SER A 138 -6.42 -10.26 4.96
N ASP A 139 -6.60 -9.47 3.91
CA ASP A 139 -5.61 -9.02 2.94
C ASP A 139 -5.26 -7.53 3.06
N MET A 140 -5.86 -6.84 4.05
CA MET A 140 -5.56 -5.44 4.31
C MET A 140 -4.70 -5.26 5.56
N PHE A 141 -3.51 -4.68 5.40
CA PHE A 141 -2.52 -4.48 6.45
C PHE A 141 -2.16 -2.99 6.65
N ARG A 142 -1.57 -2.67 7.81
CA ARG A 142 -1.10 -1.32 8.15
C ARG A 142 0.27 -1.37 8.81
N MET A 143 1.14 -0.41 8.45
CA MET A 143 2.49 -0.27 9.00
C MET A 143 2.64 0.95 9.93
N CYS A 144 1.65 1.82 10.03
CA CYS A 144 1.66 2.99 10.91
C CYS A 144 0.83 2.77 12.18
N GLY A 145 0.89 3.72 13.12
CA GLY A 145 0.06 3.73 14.32
C GLY A 145 -1.43 3.90 14.01
N ARG A 146 -2.26 3.80 15.05
CA ARG A 146 -3.73 3.88 14.95
C ARG A 146 -4.26 5.11 15.66
N ASP A 147 -5.37 5.65 15.18
CA ASP A 147 -6.02 6.83 15.75
C ASP A 147 -6.53 6.59 17.18
N ASP A 148 -6.97 5.38 17.51
CA ASP A 148 -7.41 5.05 18.87
C ASP A 148 -6.25 5.10 19.89
N GLN A 149 -5.05 4.68 19.49
CA GLN A 149 -3.84 4.85 20.31
C GLN A 149 -3.43 6.32 20.41
N GLN A 150 -3.47 7.04 19.29
CA GLN A 150 -3.14 8.47 19.24
C GLN A 150 -4.13 9.28 20.07
N GLY A 151 -5.43 8.96 20.02
CA GLY A 151 -6.47 9.58 20.87
C GLY A 151 -6.22 9.37 22.36
N GLN A 152 -5.75 8.18 22.75
CA GLN A 152 -5.38 7.90 24.14
C GLN A 152 -4.17 8.76 24.57
N VAL A 153 -3.12 8.82 23.76
CA VAL A 153 -1.94 9.65 24.06
C VAL A 153 -2.30 11.13 24.13
N ALA A 154 -3.15 11.62 23.23
CA ALA A 154 -3.65 12.98 23.25
C ALA A 154 -4.43 13.26 24.55
N SER A 155 -5.31 12.35 24.97
CA SER A 155 -6.07 12.47 26.23
C SER A 155 -5.13 12.52 27.45
N ASP A 156 -4.13 11.66 27.51
CA ASP A 156 -3.15 11.63 28.58
C ASP A 156 -2.37 12.95 28.67
N PHE A 157 -1.93 13.47 27.53
CA PHE A 157 -1.24 14.75 27.48
C PHE A 157 -2.13 15.93 27.93
N ILE A 158 -3.38 15.98 27.42
CA ILE A 158 -4.35 17.02 27.75
C ILE A 158 -4.64 17.05 29.25
N ILE A 159 -4.85 15.89 29.85
CA ILE A 159 -5.20 15.78 31.28
C ILE A 159 -3.96 15.90 32.17
N ASP A 160 -2.92 15.12 31.91
CA ASP A 160 -1.82 14.97 32.84
C ASP A 160 -0.77 16.10 32.72
N LYS A 161 -0.58 16.64 31.52
CA LYS A 161 0.40 17.72 31.28
C LYS A 161 -0.27 19.08 31.27
N LEU A 162 -1.35 19.24 30.49
CA LEU A 162 -2.02 20.54 30.37
C LEU A 162 -2.99 20.82 31.50
N LYS A 163 -3.43 19.79 32.26
CA LYS A 163 -4.45 19.90 33.32
C LYS A 163 -5.73 20.56 32.83
N ALA A 164 -6.08 20.39 31.57
CA ALA A 164 -7.23 21.02 30.94
C ALA A 164 -8.54 20.41 31.48
N LYS A 165 -9.50 21.29 31.81
CA LYS A 165 -10.85 20.89 32.29
C LYS A 165 -11.90 21.02 31.20
N ARG A 166 -11.64 21.84 30.20
CA ARG A 166 -12.52 22.09 29.04
C ARG A 166 -11.72 21.92 27.77
N VAL A 167 -12.24 21.15 26.82
CA VAL A 167 -11.55 20.79 25.62
C VAL A 167 -12.45 21.06 24.42
N VAL A 168 -11.90 21.67 23.37
CA VAL A 168 -12.56 21.79 22.06
C VAL A 168 -11.76 20.97 21.08
N ILE A 169 -12.43 20.08 20.37
CA ILE A 169 -11.84 19.28 19.29
C ILE A 169 -12.46 19.76 17.98
N ILE A 170 -11.63 20.09 17.02
CA ILE A 170 -12.05 20.59 15.70
C ILE A 170 -11.52 19.61 14.65
N HIS A 171 -12.36 19.21 13.70
CA HIS A 171 -12.00 18.33 12.62
C HIS A 171 -12.70 18.73 11.29
N ASP A 172 -12.22 18.20 10.18
CA ASP A 172 -12.60 18.54 8.79
C ASP A 172 -13.67 17.60 8.19
N LYS A 173 -14.20 16.65 8.95
CA LYS A 173 -15.08 15.55 8.49
C LYS A 173 -14.44 14.51 7.60
N ASP A 174 -13.15 14.61 7.30
CA ASP A 174 -12.49 13.52 6.62
C ASP A 174 -12.45 12.25 7.51
N THR A 175 -12.35 11.08 6.89
CA THR A 175 -12.35 9.79 7.61
C THR A 175 -11.26 9.72 8.68
N TYR A 176 -10.08 10.31 8.41
CA TYR A 176 -9.00 10.43 9.39
C TYR A 176 -9.34 11.42 10.49
N GLY A 177 -9.63 12.69 10.13
CA GLY A 177 -9.84 13.76 11.10
C GLY A 177 -11.01 13.48 12.04
N GLN A 178 -12.13 12.99 11.51
CA GLN A 178 -13.28 12.57 12.32
C GLN A 178 -12.94 11.38 13.23
N GLY A 179 -12.29 10.36 12.70
CA GLY A 179 -11.92 9.15 13.45
C GLY A 179 -11.02 9.48 14.65
N LEU A 180 -9.99 10.31 14.44
CA LEU A 180 -9.10 10.76 15.51
C LEU A 180 -9.81 11.64 16.54
N ALA A 181 -10.71 12.53 16.10
CA ALA A 181 -11.52 13.38 16.98
C ALA A 181 -12.41 12.53 17.89
N ASP A 182 -13.11 11.54 17.32
CA ASP A 182 -13.98 10.63 18.06
C ASP A 182 -13.17 9.75 19.05
N ALA A 183 -12.02 9.24 18.65
CA ALA A 183 -11.13 8.47 19.51
C ALA A 183 -10.60 9.30 20.69
N THR A 184 -10.19 10.55 20.43
CA THR A 184 -9.72 11.48 21.46
C THR A 184 -10.84 11.83 22.43
N LYS A 185 -12.03 12.13 21.93
CA LYS A 185 -13.22 12.41 22.77
C LYS A 185 -13.57 11.21 23.66
N ALA A 186 -13.57 10.00 23.09
CA ALA A 186 -13.84 8.78 23.85
C ALA A 186 -12.79 8.53 24.95
N ALA A 187 -11.51 8.79 24.67
CA ALA A 187 -10.43 8.66 25.63
C ALA A 187 -10.55 9.70 26.77
N LEU A 188 -10.87 10.95 26.47
CA LEU A 188 -11.13 12.01 27.44
C LEU A 188 -12.33 11.66 28.35
N ALA A 189 -13.42 11.16 27.76
CA ALA A 189 -14.61 10.76 28.50
C ALA A 189 -14.32 9.62 29.50
N LYS A 190 -13.52 8.62 29.10
CA LYS A 190 -13.07 7.54 30.02
C LYS A 190 -12.29 8.05 31.23
N ARG A 191 -11.64 9.20 31.10
CA ARG A 191 -10.90 9.87 32.19
C ARG A 191 -11.69 10.97 32.92
N GLY A 192 -12.99 11.04 32.67
CA GLY A 192 -13.90 11.93 33.42
C GLY A 192 -14.00 13.35 32.87
N VAL A 193 -13.39 13.68 31.74
CA VAL A 193 -13.56 14.97 31.07
C VAL A 193 -14.77 14.88 30.16
N GLN A 194 -15.89 15.45 30.57
CA GLN A 194 -17.17 15.40 29.83
C GLN A 194 -17.50 16.69 29.08
N ASP A 195 -16.87 17.79 29.42
CA ASP A 195 -17.03 19.08 28.71
C ASP A 195 -16.14 19.14 27.49
N VAL A 196 -16.49 18.29 26.50
CA VAL A 196 -15.77 18.22 25.20
C VAL A 196 -16.70 18.67 24.09
N MET A 197 -16.45 19.84 23.54
CA MET A 197 -17.15 20.34 22.37
C MET A 197 -16.48 19.82 21.11
N LEU A 198 -17.27 19.18 20.23
CA LEU A 198 -16.82 18.87 18.85
C LEU A 198 -17.29 19.99 17.92
N SER A 199 -16.40 20.51 17.12
CA SER A 199 -16.68 21.49 16.10
C SER A 199 -16.16 21.04 14.75
N LEU A 200 -16.81 21.54 13.69
CA LEU A 200 -16.46 21.26 12.30
C LEU A 200 -15.84 22.49 11.69
N ILE A 201 -14.73 22.30 10.98
CA ILE A 201 -14.19 23.32 10.08
C ILE A 201 -14.47 22.86 8.66
N HIS A 202 -15.07 23.74 7.87
CA HIS A 202 -15.08 23.57 6.43
C HIS A 202 -13.84 24.30 5.87
N ILE A 203 -12.89 23.53 5.42
CA ILE A 203 -11.72 24.03 4.70
C ILE A 203 -12.03 23.97 3.21
#